data_fde66f17593c0b4b8c26fa4aa5f856b8
#
_entry.id   fde66f17593c0b4b8c26fa4aa5f856b8
#
_cell.length_a   1.000
_cell.length_b   1.000
_cell.length_c   1.000
_cell.angle_alpha   90.00
_cell.angle_beta   90.00
_cell.angle_gamma   90.00
#
_symmetry.space_group_name_H-M   'P 1'
#
loop_
_entity.id
_entity.type
_entity.pdbx_description
1 polymer ?
#
loop_
_entity_poly.entity_id
_entity_poly.type
_entity_poly.pdbx_seq_one_letter_code
_entity_poly.pdbx_strand_id
1 'polypeptide(L)'
;MAKNEVDLMTLTPEQRDARLALDVERLLRFGRKHKLIKDLDVLVARNTLLDLLALAAPSEAKPPKEDPETPAALLDEMVELAAQKELFDGAVNQYRINFETRLMGALMPRESEVCKKFKKLYQKQGAKAATDWFYQLCVDTNYIRTAQIAKNIQWNTATPYGELEITINLTKPEKDPKTIALERLQPKSGYPACMLCKENIGYAGRINFPARQTHRIVPITLAGEQFYLQYSPYAYFHEHCIMLHDQHKPMEMNKQTLAEIFDFVAQFPHYTCGSNADLPIVGGSILSHSHFQGGRYVFPMQKADIAVPMTDIRYPGVKAGILNWPVSAVRLVGRSSQQMQIVANNILSAWRAYSDESVGILAETDGTPHNTVTPILHYDETDGFILDLALRNNRTSEEFPDGIFHPHKEYHNIKKENIGLIEVMGLAILPARLKDQGAQIAEILAGQRPNTSRIEGDALAVHADWIDALIAKYGTSMKPEAANKAVKAEIGTVFSHVLENAGVFKQDAQGQAAFVRFMQSVGFKKV
;
A
#
# COMPACT_ATOMS: atom_id res chain seq x y z
N MET A 1 31.88 -9.11 21.42
CA MET A 1 32.34 -7.91 22.12
C MET A 1 31.17 -6.94 22.10
N ALA A 2 30.59 -6.67 23.28
CA ALA A 2 29.52 -5.68 23.40
C ALA A 2 30.08 -4.31 22.93
N LYS A 3 29.49 -3.71 21.89
CA LYS A 3 29.73 -2.32 21.57
C LYS A 3 29.25 -1.52 22.79
N ASN A 4 30.14 -0.76 23.44
CA ASN A 4 29.70 0.29 24.36
C ASN A 4 28.85 1.25 23.52
N GLU A 5 27.54 1.11 23.57
CA GLU A 5 26.61 2.12 23.07
C GLU A 5 26.85 3.37 23.92
N VAL A 6 27.38 4.41 23.29
CA VAL A 6 27.52 5.72 23.93
C VAL A 6 26.10 6.24 24.14
N ASP A 7 25.75 6.53 25.39
CA ASP A 7 24.47 7.16 25.70
C ASP A 7 24.46 8.57 25.10
N LEU A 8 23.72 8.75 24.01
CA LEU A 8 23.63 10.00 23.27
C LEU A 8 23.10 11.16 24.15
N MET A 9 22.35 10.84 25.21
CA MET A 9 21.78 11.84 26.13
C MET A 9 22.81 12.47 27.05
N THR A 10 24.01 11.89 27.20
CA THR A 10 25.05 12.34 28.10
C THR A 10 26.15 13.19 27.44
N LEU A 11 26.06 13.40 26.11
CA LEU A 11 27.09 14.12 25.35
C LEU A 11 27.07 15.63 25.64
N THR A 12 28.27 16.21 25.84
CA THR A 12 28.41 17.70 25.85
C THR A 12 28.11 18.28 24.48
N PRO A 13 27.81 19.60 24.37
CA PRO A 13 27.61 20.24 23.05
C PRO A 13 28.77 19.98 22.05
N GLU A 14 30.02 20.07 22.52
CA GLU A 14 31.22 19.84 21.69
C GLU A 14 31.34 18.37 21.26
N GLN A 15 31.06 17.45 22.16
CA GLN A 15 31.07 16.01 21.86
C GLN A 15 29.97 15.67 20.84
N ARG A 16 28.80 16.30 20.96
CA ARG A 16 27.67 16.15 20.03
C ARG A 16 28.04 16.64 18.63
N ASP A 17 28.64 17.84 18.54
CA ASP A 17 29.08 18.41 17.26
C ASP A 17 30.16 17.57 16.60
N ALA A 18 31.14 17.09 17.37
CA ALA A 18 32.16 16.18 16.87
C ALA A 18 31.56 14.84 16.39
N ARG A 19 30.55 14.31 17.09
CA ARG A 19 29.84 13.09 16.66
C ARG A 19 29.05 13.30 15.39
N LEU A 20 28.27 14.39 15.29
CA LEU A 20 27.54 14.73 14.07
C LEU A 20 28.47 14.97 12.88
N ALA A 21 29.62 15.64 13.08
CA ALA A 21 30.61 15.82 12.02
C ALA A 21 31.16 14.48 11.51
N LEU A 22 31.39 13.52 12.41
CA LEU A 22 31.79 12.15 12.04
C LEU A 22 30.68 11.42 11.29
N ASP A 23 29.43 11.58 11.71
CA ASP A 23 28.26 10.96 11.08
C ASP A 23 28.02 11.52 9.67
N VAL A 24 28.33 12.78 9.40
CA VAL A 24 28.38 13.34 8.05
C VAL A 24 29.34 12.54 7.18
N GLU A 25 30.56 12.26 7.64
CA GLU A 25 31.54 11.48 6.87
C GLU A 25 31.10 10.01 6.69
N ARG A 26 30.42 9.41 7.69
CA ARG A 26 29.80 8.08 7.59
C ARG A 26 28.72 8.06 6.51
N LEU A 27 27.84 9.05 6.50
CA LEU A 27 26.76 9.17 5.52
C LEU A 27 27.29 9.41 4.09
N LEU A 28 28.29 10.26 3.93
CA LEU A 28 28.97 10.49 2.63
C LEU A 28 29.64 9.22 2.11
N ARG A 29 30.29 8.46 2.98
CA ARG A 29 30.87 7.16 2.62
C ARG A 29 29.80 6.17 2.16
N PHE A 30 28.68 6.09 2.88
CA PHE A 30 27.52 5.29 2.48
C PHE A 30 27.03 5.71 1.10
N GLY A 31 26.81 7.00 0.86
CA GLY A 31 26.34 7.54 -0.43
C GLY A 31 27.27 7.23 -1.60
N ARG A 32 28.60 7.30 -1.40
CA ARG A 32 29.58 6.89 -2.42
C ARG A 32 29.53 5.40 -2.73
N LYS A 33 29.48 4.57 -1.68
CA LYS A 33 29.43 3.12 -1.82
C LYS A 33 28.18 2.65 -2.59
N HIS A 34 27.02 3.22 -2.27
CA HIS A 34 25.75 2.95 -2.94
C HIS A 34 25.56 3.72 -4.25
N LYS A 35 26.61 4.46 -4.70
CA LYS A 35 26.61 5.21 -5.99
C LYS A 35 25.48 6.24 -6.09
N LEU A 36 25.10 6.83 -4.94
CA LEU A 36 24.14 7.93 -4.87
C LEU A 36 24.82 9.24 -5.31
N ILE A 37 26.06 9.46 -4.88
CA ILE A 37 26.90 10.62 -5.23
C ILE A 37 28.20 10.16 -5.85
N LYS A 38 28.79 11.02 -6.70
CA LYS A 38 30.11 10.84 -7.32
C LYS A 38 31.17 11.59 -6.52
N ASP A 39 32.44 11.34 -6.78
CA ASP A 39 33.55 11.97 -6.04
C ASP A 39 33.49 13.50 -6.04
N LEU A 40 33.13 14.13 -7.17
CA LEU A 40 32.98 15.58 -7.27
C LEU A 40 31.76 16.13 -6.48
N ASP A 41 30.75 15.31 -6.27
CA ASP A 41 29.53 15.71 -5.55
C ASP A 41 29.73 15.67 -4.02
N VAL A 42 30.77 14.98 -3.52
CA VAL A 42 31.03 14.82 -2.09
C VAL A 42 31.19 16.16 -1.37
N LEU A 43 31.88 17.14 -1.99
CA LEU A 43 32.07 18.47 -1.38
C LEU A 43 30.74 19.22 -1.24
N VAL A 44 29.89 19.18 -2.26
CA VAL A 44 28.58 19.83 -2.23
C VAL A 44 27.68 19.16 -1.17
N ALA A 45 27.62 17.82 -1.16
CA ALA A 45 26.85 17.08 -0.18
C ALA A 45 27.33 17.34 1.26
N ARG A 46 28.66 17.34 1.50
CA ARG A 46 29.25 17.65 2.80
C ARG A 46 28.84 19.03 3.28
N ASN A 47 29.06 20.06 2.46
CA ASN A 47 28.75 21.44 2.82
C ASN A 47 27.24 21.62 3.08
N THR A 48 26.39 20.96 2.33
CA THR A 48 24.94 20.94 2.57
C THR A 48 24.60 20.29 3.92
N LEU A 49 25.23 19.16 4.26
CA LEU A 49 24.99 18.47 5.53
C LEU A 49 25.53 19.29 6.72
N LEU A 50 26.70 19.92 6.58
CA LEU A 50 27.24 20.81 7.63
C LEU A 50 26.31 21.99 7.90
N ASP A 51 25.78 22.62 6.85
CA ASP A 51 24.80 23.72 6.98
C ASP A 51 23.52 23.24 7.67
N LEU A 52 22.94 22.11 7.24
CA LEU A 52 21.74 21.53 7.84
C LEU A 52 21.88 21.21 9.33
N LEU A 53 23.08 20.80 9.75
CA LEU A 53 23.39 20.41 11.12
C LEU A 53 24.01 21.56 11.95
N ALA A 54 24.12 22.76 11.39
CA ALA A 54 24.77 23.91 11.99
C ALA A 54 26.16 23.57 12.54
N LEU A 55 27.01 22.93 11.72
CA LEU A 55 28.37 22.55 12.05
C LEU A 55 29.38 23.48 11.34
N ALA A 56 30.39 23.92 12.07
CA ALA A 56 31.41 24.87 11.56
C ALA A 56 32.43 24.21 10.64
N ALA A 57 32.71 22.91 10.80
CA ALA A 57 33.74 22.19 10.05
C ALA A 57 33.44 20.67 9.95
N PRO A 58 34.00 19.98 8.94
CA PRO A 58 33.94 18.53 8.86
C PRO A 58 34.79 17.85 9.95
N SER A 59 34.54 16.55 10.18
CA SER A 59 35.36 15.76 11.10
C SER A 59 36.76 15.53 10.53
N GLU A 60 37.79 15.69 11.39
CA GLU A 60 39.16 15.28 11.08
C GLU A 60 39.34 13.75 11.26
N ALA A 61 38.48 13.12 12.04
CA ALA A 61 38.51 11.68 12.27
C ALA A 61 37.99 10.90 11.04
N LYS A 62 38.69 9.83 10.70
CA LYS A 62 38.24 8.93 9.64
C LYS A 62 37.02 8.12 10.11
N PRO A 63 35.95 8.04 9.30
CA PRO A 63 34.80 7.24 9.66
C PRO A 63 35.19 5.75 9.77
N PRO A 64 34.56 4.98 10.69
CA PRO A 64 34.80 3.56 10.85
C PRO A 64 34.49 2.80 9.56
N LYS A 65 35.17 1.66 9.36
CA LYS A 65 34.87 0.76 8.25
C LYS A 65 33.62 -0.05 8.57
N GLU A 66 32.47 0.49 8.28
CA GLU A 66 31.17 -0.14 8.39
C GLU A 66 30.52 -0.27 7.02
N ASP A 67 29.60 -1.20 6.92
CA ASP A 67 28.93 -1.55 5.68
C ASP A 67 27.42 -1.83 5.93
N PRO A 68 26.65 -0.79 6.36
CA PRO A 68 25.22 -0.96 6.58
C PRO A 68 24.49 -1.16 5.24
N GLU A 69 23.48 -2.02 5.23
CA GLU A 69 22.60 -2.23 4.07
C GLU A 69 21.71 -1.01 3.81
N THR A 70 21.35 -0.28 4.87
CA THR A 70 20.52 0.92 4.79
C THR A 70 21.10 2.03 5.69
N PRO A 71 20.81 3.31 5.42
CA PRO A 71 21.29 4.42 6.25
C PRO A 71 20.44 4.65 7.52
N ALA A 72 19.39 3.83 7.77
CA ALA A 72 18.35 4.11 8.76
C ALA A 72 18.92 4.39 10.17
N ALA A 73 19.76 3.49 10.71
CA ALA A 73 20.30 3.65 12.06
C ALA A 73 21.19 4.88 12.19
N LEU A 74 21.97 5.22 11.14
CA LEU A 74 22.79 6.42 11.11
C LEU A 74 21.95 7.69 11.07
N LEU A 75 20.88 7.68 10.25
CA LEU A 75 19.96 8.80 10.17
C LEU A 75 19.19 9.00 11.48
N ASP A 76 18.76 7.93 12.15
CA ASP A 76 18.11 7.98 13.47
C ASP A 76 19.03 8.64 14.50
N GLU A 77 20.33 8.29 14.54
CA GLU A 77 21.34 8.89 15.40
C GLU A 77 21.51 10.41 15.09
N MET A 78 21.69 10.75 13.81
CA MET A 78 21.85 12.15 13.38
C MET A 78 20.62 13.01 13.72
N VAL A 79 19.41 12.48 13.55
CA VAL A 79 18.15 13.17 13.87
C VAL A 79 18.02 13.38 15.37
N GLU A 80 18.40 12.39 16.20
CA GLU A 80 18.38 12.52 17.67
C GLU A 80 19.33 13.63 18.13
N LEU A 81 20.56 13.62 17.66
CA LEU A 81 21.56 14.64 18.02
C LEU A 81 21.17 16.04 17.50
N ALA A 82 20.55 16.14 16.32
CA ALA A 82 20.05 17.40 15.78
C ALA A 82 18.86 17.95 16.60
N ALA A 83 17.98 17.08 17.11
CA ALA A 83 16.91 17.47 18.01
C ALA A 83 17.45 18.02 19.35
N GLN A 84 18.51 17.39 19.89
CA GLN A 84 19.20 17.88 21.08
C GLN A 84 19.94 19.21 20.86
N LYS A 85 20.30 19.55 19.62
CA LYS A 85 20.79 20.89 19.23
C LYS A 85 19.66 21.90 19.01
N GLU A 86 18.40 21.51 19.21
CA GLU A 86 17.22 22.35 18.98
C GLU A 86 17.09 22.88 17.54
N LEU A 87 17.61 22.14 16.55
CA LEU A 87 17.48 22.50 15.14
C LEU A 87 16.04 22.36 14.63
N PHE A 88 15.21 21.63 15.36
CA PHE A 88 13.76 21.50 15.18
C PHE A 88 13.13 20.99 16.47
N ASP A 89 11.79 21.09 16.62
CA ASP A 89 11.07 20.53 17.76
C ASP A 89 11.08 18.99 17.69
N GLY A 90 12.01 18.37 18.40
CA GLY A 90 12.21 16.91 18.46
C GLY A 90 11.05 16.13 19.09
N ALA A 91 10.12 16.79 19.79
CA ALA A 91 8.91 16.15 20.33
C ALA A 91 7.83 15.92 19.25
N VAL A 92 7.96 16.52 18.07
CA VAL A 92 7.04 16.37 16.94
C VAL A 92 7.60 15.37 15.94
N ASN A 93 7.02 14.17 15.87
CA ASN A 93 7.50 13.09 15.01
C ASN A 93 7.58 13.49 13.52
N GLN A 94 6.63 14.31 13.03
CA GLN A 94 6.65 14.77 11.62
C GLN A 94 7.88 15.64 11.31
N TYR A 95 8.36 16.43 12.27
CA TYR A 95 9.58 17.22 12.07
C TYR A 95 10.83 16.35 12.05
N ARG A 96 10.88 15.28 12.87
CA ARG A 96 11.95 14.26 12.82
C ARG A 96 12.02 13.61 11.45
N ILE A 97 10.88 13.15 10.91
CA ILE A 97 10.77 12.54 9.58
C ILE A 97 11.20 13.53 8.49
N ASN A 98 10.75 14.78 8.56
CA ASN A 98 11.11 15.79 7.58
C ASN A 98 12.61 16.10 7.62
N PHE A 99 13.21 16.18 8.80
CA PHE A 99 14.63 16.45 8.95
C PHE A 99 15.50 15.28 8.45
N GLU A 100 15.15 14.04 8.78
CA GLU A 100 15.77 12.83 8.25
C GLU A 100 15.77 12.80 6.71
N THR A 101 14.59 13.05 6.12
CA THR A 101 14.45 13.07 4.65
C THR A 101 15.29 14.19 4.02
N ARG A 102 15.44 15.32 4.73
CA ARG A 102 16.26 16.45 4.31
C ARG A 102 17.77 16.13 4.33
N LEU A 103 18.25 15.44 5.39
CA LEU A 103 19.63 14.94 5.45
C LEU A 103 19.94 14.01 4.27
N MET A 104 19.08 13.01 4.04
CA MET A 104 19.26 12.05 2.96
C MET A 104 19.11 12.72 1.58
N GLY A 105 18.31 13.78 1.49
CA GLY A 105 18.12 14.59 0.29
C GLY A 105 19.41 15.21 -0.25
N ALA A 106 20.40 15.50 0.63
CA ALA A 106 21.69 16.02 0.24
C ALA A 106 22.52 15.04 -0.63
N LEU A 107 22.20 13.74 -0.58
CA LEU A 107 22.89 12.69 -1.33
C LEU A 107 22.11 12.23 -2.55
N MET A 108 20.96 12.81 -2.82
CA MET A 108 20.11 12.35 -3.92
C MET A 108 20.66 12.72 -5.30
N PRO A 109 20.74 11.77 -6.24
CA PRO A 109 20.98 12.11 -7.64
C PRO A 109 19.84 12.98 -8.18
N ARG A 110 20.15 13.84 -9.15
CA ARG A 110 19.14 14.68 -9.81
C ARG A 110 18.15 13.81 -10.57
N GLU A 111 16.90 14.26 -10.65
CA GLU A 111 15.81 13.57 -11.37
C GLU A 111 16.21 13.20 -12.80
N SER A 112 16.84 14.12 -13.53
CA SER A 112 17.30 13.88 -14.91
C SER A 112 18.35 12.76 -15.03
N GLU A 113 19.21 12.57 -14.02
CA GLU A 113 20.18 11.47 -13.97
C GLU A 113 19.48 10.13 -13.69
N VAL A 114 18.50 10.13 -12.79
CA VAL A 114 17.67 8.94 -12.47
C VAL A 114 16.93 8.49 -13.73
N CYS A 115 16.20 9.37 -14.37
CA CYS A 115 15.44 9.08 -15.60
C CYS A 115 16.36 8.58 -16.73
N LYS A 116 17.53 9.24 -16.95
CA LYS A 116 18.50 8.82 -17.95
C LYS A 116 19.06 7.42 -17.68
N LYS A 117 19.35 7.10 -16.42
CA LYS A 117 19.89 5.79 -16.03
C LYS A 117 18.83 4.71 -16.15
N PHE A 118 17.60 4.96 -15.70
CA PHE A 118 16.48 4.04 -15.86
C PHE A 118 16.26 3.69 -17.33
N LYS A 119 16.11 4.71 -18.19
CA LYS A 119 15.95 4.52 -19.65
C LYS A 119 17.08 3.71 -20.27
N LYS A 120 18.33 4.00 -19.90
CA LYS A 120 19.51 3.25 -20.39
C LYS A 120 19.46 1.77 -19.97
N LEU A 121 19.10 1.49 -18.73
CA LEU A 121 18.98 0.11 -18.23
C LEU A 121 17.84 -0.62 -18.94
N TYR A 122 16.68 0.02 -19.04
CA TYR A 122 15.52 -0.53 -19.74
C TYR A 122 15.87 -0.93 -21.18
N GLN A 123 16.51 -0.02 -21.93
CA GLN A 123 16.88 -0.28 -23.33
C GLN A 123 17.97 -1.34 -23.51
N LYS A 124 18.91 -1.45 -22.56
CA LYS A 124 20.08 -2.34 -22.71
C LYS A 124 19.92 -3.70 -22.04
N GLN A 125 19.14 -3.78 -20.95
CA GLN A 125 19.06 -4.96 -20.09
C GLN A 125 17.61 -5.37 -19.79
N GLY A 126 16.61 -4.64 -20.30
CA GLY A 126 15.20 -4.91 -20.15
C GLY A 126 14.57 -4.27 -18.92
N ALA A 127 13.24 -4.44 -18.83
CA ALA A 127 12.39 -3.83 -17.81
C ALA A 127 12.81 -4.22 -16.39
N LYS A 128 13.08 -5.51 -16.15
CA LYS A 128 13.44 -6.03 -14.82
C LYS A 128 14.72 -5.36 -14.27
N ALA A 129 15.77 -5.25 -15.09
CA ALA A 129 17.02 -4.60 -14.65
C ALA A 129 16.83 -3.12 -14.31
N ALA A 130 15.94 -2.43 -15.03
CA ALA A 130 15.64 -1.02 -14.78
C ALA A 130 14.86 -0.84 -13.48
N THR A 131 13.84 -1.68 -13.22
CA THR A 131 13.03 -1.65 -12.01
C THR A 131 13.82 -2.10 -10.78
N ASP A 132 14.64 -3.17 -10.88
CA ASP A 132 15.54 -3.63 -9.80
C ASP A 132 16.47 -2.50 -9.33
N TRP A 133 17.10 -1.79 -10.31
CA TRP A 133 17.95 -0.66 -9.97
C TRP A 133 17.18 0.50 -9.32
N PHE A 134 16.01 0.84 -9.85
CA PHE A 134 15.21 1.97 -9.34
C PHE A 134 14.64 1.66 -7.94
N TYR A 135 14.21 0.43 -7.70
CA TYR A 135 13.80 -0.03 -6.37
C TYR A 135 14.95 0.06 -5.37
N GLN A 136 16.14 -0.44 -5.75
CA GLN A 136 17.33 -0.37 -4.90
C GLN A 136 17.71 1.07 -4.56
N LEU A 137 17.62 2.00 -5.53
CA LEU A 137 17.82 3.43 -5.26
C LEU A 137 16.87 3.94 -4.18
N CYS A 138 15.59 3.55 -4.23
CA CYS A 138 14.60 3.94 -3.22
C CYS A 138 14.88 3.34 -1.83
N VAL A 139 15.44 2.14 -1.77
CA VAL A 139 15.91 1.51 -0.52
C VAL A 139 17.15 2.21 0.03
N ASP A 140 18.17 2.41 -0.80
CA ASP A 140 19.44 3.04 -0.43
C ASP A 140 19.26 4.49 0.06
N THR A 141 18.22 5.16 -0.40
CA THR A 141 17.89 6.54 0.00
C THR A 141 16.91 6.64 1.16
N ASN A 142 16.61 5.53 1.82
CA ASN A 142 15.62 5.45 2.90
C ASN A 142 14.23 6.02 2.51
N TYR A 143 13.95 6.13 1.20
CA TYR A 143 12.61 6.45 0.73
C TYR A 143 11.65 5.29 1.03
N ILE A 144 12.08 4.06 0.76
CA ILE A 144 11.45 2.84 1.26
C ILE A 144 12.11 2.48 2.58
N ARG A 145 11.37 2.66 3.66
CA ARG A 145 11.85 2.51 5.05
C ARG A 145 11.85 1.04 5.48
N THR A 146 12.76 0.25 4.93
CA THR A 146 12.82 -1.21 5.15
C THR A 146 12.93 -1.59 6.63
N ALA A 147 13.68 -0.81 7.44
CA ALA A 147 13.81 -1.06 8.87
C ALA A 147 12.48 -0.88 9.64
N GLN A 148 11.62 0.03 9.21
CA GLN A 148 10.28 0.19 9.77
C GLN A 148 9.33 -0.89 9.25
N ILE A 149 9.38 -1.18 7.94
CA ILE A 149 8.56 -2.23 7.30
C ILE A 149 8.80 -3.59 7.95
N ALA A 150 10.05 -3.91 8.31
CA ALA A 150 10.40 -5.16 9.00
C ALA A 150 9.75 -5.32 10.38
N LYS A 151 9.20 -4.25 10.97
CA LYS A 151 8.46 -4.30 12.25
C LYS A 151 6.99 -4.70 12.08
N ASN A 152 6.45 -4.69 10.84
CA ASN A 152 5.08 -5.12 10.57
C ASN A 152 4.87 -6.56 11.01
N ILE A 153 3.69 -6.84 11.54
CA ILE A 153 3.31 -8.20 11.95
C ILE A 153 2.52 -8.83 10.82
N GLN A 154 2.98 -9.97 10.31
CA GLN A 154 2.38 -10.66 9.18
C GLN A 154 2.12 -12.13 9.48
N TRP A 155 1.00 -12.64 8.97
CA TRP A 155 0.66 -14.06 9.00
C TRP A 155 -0.36 -14.40 7.92
N ASN A 156 -0.52 -15.68 7.61
CA ASN A 156 -1.53 -16.20 6.70
C ASN A 156 -2.69 -16.81 7.49
N THR A 157 -3.90 -16.68 6.96
CA THR A 157 -5.11 -17.31 7.49
C THR A 157 -5.79 -18.12 6.39
N ALA A 158 -6.00 -19.42 6.64
CA ALA A 158 -6.76 -20.28 5.74
C ALA A 158 -8.25 -19.93 5.79
N THR A 159 -8.88 -19.86 4.62
CA THR A 159 -10.31 -19.58 4.43
C THR A 159 -10.90 -20.54 3.40
N PRO A 160 -12.23 -20.58 3.21
CA PRO A 160 -12.84 -21.35 2.12
C PRO A 160 -12.38 -20.93 0.71
N TYR A 161 -11.78 -19.76 0.57
CA TYR A 161 -11.32 -19.17 -0.70
C TYR A 161 -9.81 -19.32 -0.94
N GLY A 162 -9.12 -20.03 -0.07
CA GLY A 162 -7.66 -20.11 -0.01
C GLY A 162 -7.07 -19.32 1.16
N GLU A 163 -5.79 -19.07 1.13
CA GLU A 163 -5.11 -18.29 2.18
C GLU A 163 -5.27 -16.79 1.94
N LEU A 164 -5.60 -16.05 2.99
CA LEU A 164 -5.50 -14.59 3.03
C LEU A 164 -4.24 -14.18 3.78
N GLU A 165 -3.61 -13.11 3.34
CA GLU A 165 -2.42 -12.53 3.97
C GLU A 165 -2.84 -11.36 4.87
N ILE A 166 -2.45 -11.41 6.14
CA ILE A 166 -2.84 -10.41 7.13
C ILE A 166 -1.60 -9.64 7.56
N THR A 167 -1.65 -8.32 7.49
CA THR A 167 -0.59 -7.42 7.94
C THR A 167 -1.14 -6.40 8.92
N ILE A 168 -0.61 -6.38 10.15
CA ILE A 168 -0.75 -5.21 11.04
C ILE A 168 0.37 -4.24 10.65
N ASN A 169 -0.03 -3.10 10.09
CA ASN A 169 0.90 -2.12 9.57
C ASN A 169 1.37 -1.16 10.67
N LEU A 170 2.66 -1.26 11.03
CA LEU A 170 3.32 -0.41 12.02
C LEU A 170 4.14 0.72 11.36
N THR A 171 4.19 0.77 10.02
CA THR A 171 5.00 1.79 9.29
C THR A 171 4.28 3.11 9.10
N LYS A 172 2.94 3.11 9.13
CA LYS A 172 2.15 4.33 9.08
C LYS A 172 1.94 4.83 10.52
N PRO A 173 2.71 5.84 10.96
CA PRO A 173 2.57 6.34 12.32
C PRO A 173 1.16 6.87 12.53
N GLU A 174 0.55 6.49 13.66
CA GLU A 174 -0.63 7.19 14.14
C GLU A 174 -0.20 8.62 14.50
N LYS A 175 -1.01 9.60 14.10
CA LYS A 175 -0.69 11.00 14.38
C LYS A 175 -0.87 11.25 15.88
N ASP A 176 0.17 11.75 16.50
CA ASP A 176 0.10 12.18 17.90
C ASP A 176 -0.80 13.45 18.05
N PRO A 177 -1.39 13.68 19.23
CA PRO A 177 -2.28 14.83 19.47
C PRO A 177 -1.63 16.19 19.19
N LYS A 178 -0.32 16.33 19.43
CA LYS A 178 0.43 17.58 19.18
C LYS A 178 0.55 17.83 17.67
N THR A 179 0.87 16.81 16.89
CA THR A 179 0.89 16.87 15.43
C THR A 179 -0.49 17.25 14.88
N ILE A 180 -1.58 16.64 15.38
CA ILE A 180 -2.96 16.96 14.94
C ILE A 180 -3.30 18.44 15.25
N ALA A 181 -2.95 18.92 16.43
CA ALA A 181 -3.19 20.32 16.81
C ALA A 181 -2.44 21.31 15.91
N LEU A 182 -1.16 21.04 15.62
CA LEU A 182 -0.34 21.86 14.74
C LEU A 182 -0.84 21.84 13.29
N GLU A 183 -1.31 20.70 12.79
CA GLU A 183 -1.89 20.59 11.44
C GLU A 183 -3.13 21.47 11.25
N ARG A 184 -3.98 21.57 12.29
CA ARG A 184 -5.19 22.42 12.26
C ARG A 184 -4.87 23.90 12.10
N LEU A 185 -3.70 24.34 12.58
CA LEU A 185 -3.24 25.72 12.49
C LEU A 185 -2.61 26.08 11.14
N GLN A 186 -2.33 25.08 10.29
CA GLN A 186 -1.68 25.32 9.00
C GLN A 186 -2.64 25.89 7.96
N PRO A 187 -2.20 26.87 7.16
CA PRO A 187 -2.97 27.33 6.02
C PRO A 187 -3.14 26.19 5.00
N LYS A 188 -4.29 26.17 4.34
CA LYS A 188 -4.51 25.26 3.20
C LYS A 188 -3.57 25.65 2.08
N SER A 189 -2.70 24.74 1.64
CA SER A 189 -1.81 24.93 0.49
C SER A 189 -2.27 24.02 -0.65
N GLY A 190 -2.36 24.56 -1.85
CA GLY A 190 -2.65 23.80 -3.07
C GLY A 190 -1.39 23.22 -3.74
N TYR A 191 -0.20 23.28 -3.08
CA TYR A 191 1.04 22.79 -3.66
C TYR A 191 1.82 21.89 -2.68
N PRO A 192 2.18 20.67 -3.08
CA PRO A 192 1.62 19.92 -4.23
C PRO A 192 0.10 19.75 -4.07
N ALA A 193 -0.64 19.61 -5.18
CA ALA A 193 -2.11 19.50 -5.13
C ALA A 193 -2.59 18.21 -4.46
N CYS A 194 -1.86 17.09 -4.62
CA CYS A 194 -2.10 15.84 -3.89
C CYS A 194 -0.81 15.02 -3.73
N MET A 195 -0.91 13.91 -3.00
CA MET A 195 0.22 13.01 -2.72
C MET A 195 0.80 12.33 -3.97
N LEU A 196 0.06 12.29 -5.07
CA LEU A 196 0.44 11.63 -6.32
C LEU A 196 0.91 12.61 -7.41
N CYS A 197 0.86 13.92 -7.17
CA CYS A 197 1.36 14.90 -8.14
C CYS A 197 2.87 14.82 -8.30
N LYS A 198 3.37 14.98 -9.54
CA LYS A 198 4.82 14.99 -9.85
C LYS A 198 5.58 16.09 -9.11
N GLU A 199 4.91 17.16 -8.70
CA GLU A 199 5.41 18.27 -7.89
C GLU A 199 5.90 17.83 -6.50
N ASN A 200 5.62 16.59 -6.10
CA ASN A 200 6.18 16.00 -4.89
C ASN A 200 7.69 15.74 -4.99
N ILE A 201 8.27 15.65 -6.20
CA ILE A 201 9.70 15.39 -6.36
C ILE A 201 10.53 16.46 -5.64
N GLY A 202 11.32 16.04 -4.66
CA GLY A 202 12.18 16.96 -3.91
C GLY A 202 11.44 17.90 -2.95
N TYR A 203 10.13 17.74 -2.74
CA TYR A 203 9.35 18.61 -1.86
C TYR A 203 9.80 18.50 -0.40
N ALA A 204 10.02 19.66 0.25
CA ALA A 204 10.57 19.71 1.61
C ALA A 204 9.64 19.14 2.69
N GLY A 205 8.36 19.07 2.41
CA GLY A 205 7.36 18.69 3.40
C GLY A 205 6.96 19.83 4.33
N ARG A 206 5.93 19.60 5.11
CA ARG A 206 5.43 20.45 6.19
C ARG A 206 4.70 19.57 7.19
N ILE A 207 4.22 20.15 8.29
CA ILE A 207 3.57 19.38 9.36
C ILE A 207 2.40 18.51 8.88
N ASN A 208 1.62 18.99 7.92
CA ASN A 208 0.46 18.31 7.35
C ASN A 208 0.68 17.70 5.95
N PHE A 209 1.94 17.64 5.48
CA PHE A 209 2.28 17.05 4.18
C PHE A 209 3.70 16.47 4.23
N PRO A 210 3.91 15.21 3.84
CA PRO A 210 5.18 14.52 4.03
C PRO A 210 6.30 15.13 3.19
N ALA A 211 7.52 15.08 3.74
CA ALA A 211 8.73 15.38 3.01
C ALA A 211 9.00 14.37 1.89
N ARG A 212 9.53 14.83 0.77
CA ARG A 212 9.74 14.07 -0.47
C ARG A 212 11.11 14.36 -1.12
N GLN A 213 12.12 14.83 -0.37
CA GLN A 213 13.44 15.11 -0.95
C GLN A 213 14.10 13.85 -1.51
N THR A 214 13.80 12.68 -0.96
CA THR A 214 14.29 11.38 -1.46
C THR A 214 13.37 10.73 -2.50
N HIS A 215 12.22 11.34 -2.81
CA HIS A 215 11.30 10.85 -3.82
C HIS A 215 11.82 11.10 -5.24
N ARG A 216 11.75 10.08 -6.08
CA ARG A 216 12.05 10.12 -7.52
C ARG A 216 10.98 9.37 -8.29
N ILE A 217 10.77 9.76 -9.54
CA ILE A 217 9.81 9.14 -10.45
C ILE A 217 10.51 8.91 -11.80
N VAL A 218 10.00 8.00 -12.62
CA VAL A 218 10.52 7.80 -13.97
C VAL A 218 9.38 7.87 -14.99
N PRO A 219 9.55 8.59 -16.11
CA PRO A 219 8.53 8.74 -17.13
C PRO A 219 8.30 7.41 -17.86
N ILE A 220 7.03 7.05 -18.05
CA ILE A 220 6.57 5.92 -18.85
C ILE A 220 5.39 6.37 -19.70
N THR A 221 5.20 5.77 -20.87
CA THR A 221 4.02 6.02 -21.72
C THR A 221 3.11 4.81 -21.67
N LEU A 222 1.82 5.00 -21.38
CA LEU A 222 0.82 3.94 -21.33
C LEU A 222 -0.32 4.26 -22.28
N ALA A 223 -0.55 3.42 -23.27
CA ALA A 223 -1.57 3.58 -24.31
C ALA A 223 -1.61 5.00 -24.94
N GLY A 224 -0.43 5.62 -25.12
CA GLY A 224 -0.26 6.95 -25.70
C GLY A 224 -0.27 8.11 -24.70
N GLU A 225 -0.65 7.89 -23.44
CA GLU A 225 -0.68 8.90 -22.38
C GLU A 225 0.61 8.91 -21.56
N GLN A 226 0.98 10.10 -21.03
CA GLN A 226 2.15 10.25 -20.18
C GLN A 226 1.82 9.89 -18.73
N PHE A 227 2.57 8.94 -18.19
CA PHE A 227 2.56 8.53 -16.79
C PHE A 227 3.97 8.61 -16.19
N TYR A 228 4.03 8.47 -14.86
CA TYR A 228 5.28 8.28 -14.13
C TYR A 228 5.17 7.07 -13.23
N LEU A 229 6.22 6.27 -13.19
CA LEU A 229 6.39 5.17 -12.25
C LEU A 229 7.13 5.68 -11.01
N GLN A 230 6.57 5.41 -9.83
CA GLN A 230 7.20 5.61 -8.52
C GLN A 230 7.01 4.38 -7.64
N TYR A 231 7.89 4.16 -6.65
CA TYR A 231 7.60 3.21 -5.58
C TYR A 231 6.84 3.87 -4.43
N SER A 232 6.07 3.06 -3.70
CA SER A 232 5.38 3.51 -2.51
C SER A 232 6.29 3.45 -1.28
N PRO A 233 6.43 4.52 -0.50
CA PRO A 233 7.23 4.48 0.73
C PRO A 233 6.63 3.56 1.80
N TYR A 234 5.35 3.25 1.71
CA TYR A 234 4.64 2.37 2.66
C TYR A 234 4.84 0.89 2.37
N ALA A 235 5.23 0.51 1.13
CA ALA A 235 5.59 -0.82 0.68
C ALA A 235 4.73 -1.94 1.30
N TYR A 236 3.43 -1.94 1.02
CA TYR A 236 2.51 -2.96 1.55
C TYR A 236 2.86 -4.38 1.09
N PHE A 237 3.58 -4.48 -0.03
CA PHE A 237 4.12 -5.71 -0.60
C PHE A 237 5.41 -5.38 -1.38
N HIS A 238 6.11 -6.41 -1.83
CA HIS A 238 7.40 -6.26 -2.50
C HIS A 238 7.30 -5.46 -3.80
N GLU A 239 8.12 -4.42 -3.93
CA GLU A 239 8.16 -3.49 -5.06
C GLU A 239 6.82 -2.78 -5.32
N HIS A 240 6.03 -2.52 -4.25
CA HIS A 240 4.79 -1.76 -4.40
C HIS A 240 5.06 -0.44 -5.11
N CYS A 241 4.50 -0.28 -6.30
CA CYS A 241 4.65 0.89 -7.15
C CYS A 241 3.31 1.52 -7.50
N ILE A 242 3.38 2.77 -7.93
CA ILE A 242 2.24 3.56 -8.39
C ILE A 242 2.61 4.15 -9.74
N MET A 243 1.74 3.99 -10.71
CA MET A 243 1.79 4.67 -12.00
C MET A 243 0.81 5.84 -11.95
N LEU A 244 1.33 7.06 -11.84
CA LEU A 244 0.53 8.27 -11.74
C LEU A 244 0.46 9.00 -13.09
N HIS A 245 -0.72 9.48 -13.44
CA HIS A 245 -0.91 10.25 -14.66
C HIS A 245 -0.20 11.61 -14.57
N ASP A 246 0.35 12.13 -15.68
CA ASP A 246 1.04 13.43 -15.72
C ASP A 246 0.15 14.60 -15.26
N GLN A 247 -1.11 14.55 -15.60
CA GLN A 247 -2.09 15.57 -15.25
C GLN A 247 -2.90 15.13 -14.01
N HIS A 248 -3.18 16.08 -13.12
CA HIS A 248 -4.08 15.88 -12.00
C HIS A 248 -5.53 15.83 -12.51
N LYS A 249 -5.96 14.68 -13.03
CA LYS A 249 -7.31 14.41 -13.50
C LYS A 249 -7.96 13.28 -12.69
N PRO A 250 -9.28 13.30 -12.49
CA PRO A 250 -9.98 12.25 -11.76
C PRO A 250 -9.75 10.85 -12.36
N MET A 251 -9.89 9.83 -11.50
CA MET A 251 -9.95 8.45 -11.96
C MET A 251 -11.23 8.21 -12.74
N GLU A 252 -11.09 7.47 -13.84
CA GLU A 252 -12.22 6.97 -14.63
C GLU A 252 -11.95 5.53 -15.02
N MET A 253 -12.93 4.66 -14.82
CA MET A 253 -12.85 3.27 -15.27
C MET A 253 -13.53 3.14 -16.64
N ASN A 254 -12.72 3.06 -17.69
CA ASN A 254 -13.18 3.02 -19.07
C ASN A 254 -12.23 2.18 -19.96
N LYS A 255 -12.51 2.16 -21.28
CA LYS A 255 -11.69 1.42 -22.24
C LYS A 255 -10.24 1.89 -22.28
N GLN A 256 -9.98 3.20 -22.14
CA GLN A 256 -8.63 3.76 -22.13
C GLN A 256 -7.85 3.28 -20.91
N THR A 257 -8.48 3.31 -19.74
CA THR A 257 -7.90 2.80 -18.48
C THR A 257 -7.51 1.33 -18.57
N LEU A 258 -8.36 0.50 -19.18
CA LEU A 258 -8.01 -0.89 -19.43
C LEU A 258 -6.80 -1.01 -20.36
N ALA A 259 -6.76 -0.23 -21.45
CA ALA A 259 -5.62 -0.25 -22.38
C ALA A 259 -4.31 0.18 -21.69
N GLU A 260 -4.34 1.17 -20.81
CA GLU A 260 -3.20 1.65 -20.02
C GLU A 260 -2.66 0.55 -19.08
N ILE A 261 -3.54 -0.19 -18.39
CA ILE A 261 -3.16 -1.32 -17.52
C ILE A 261 -2.53 -2.45 -18.34
N PHE A 262 -3.11 -2.81 -19.50
CA PHE A 262 -2.56 -3.82 -20.40
C PHE A 262 -1.19 -3.42 -20.95
N ASP A 263 -1.02 -2.17 -21.33
CA ASP A 263 0.26 -1.65 -21.84
C ASP A 263 1.34 -1.64 -20.76
N PHE A 264 0.98 -1.29 -19.51
CA PHE A 264 1.92 -1.38 -18.39
C PHE A 264 2.43 -2.83 -18.19
N VAL A 265 1.53 -3.81 -18.11
CA VAL A 265 1.92 -5.21 -17.91
C VAL A 265 2.69 -5.75 -19.11
N ALA A 266 2.38 -5.33 -20.34
CA ALA A 266 3.17 -5.67 -21.52
C ALA A 266 4.61 -5.11 -21.46
N GLN A 267 4.80 -3.90 -20.94
CA GLN A 267 6.11 -3.28 -20.75
C GLN A 267 6.87 -3.86 -19.54
N PHE A 268 6.16 -4.25 -18.48
CA PHE A 268 6.71 -4.77 -17.21
C PHE A 268 6.05 -6.10 -16.82
N PRO A 269 6.28 -7.19 -17.58
CA PRO A 269 5.55 -8.47 -17.42
C PRO A 269 5.83 -9.18 -16.09
N HIS A 270 6.85 -8.76 -15.35
CA HIS A 270 7.17 -9.26 -14.02
C HIS A 270 6.38 -8.56 -12.89
N TYR A 271 5.48 -7.63 -13.24
CA TYR A 271 4.63 -6.90 -12.31
C TYR A 271 3.15 -7.27 -12.49
N THR A 272 2.44 -7.31 -11.38
CA THR A 272 0.99 -7.18 -11.34
C THR A 272 0.63 -5.71 -11.39
N CYS A 273 -0.45 -5.34 -12.09
CA CYS A 273 -1.00 -3.99 -12.15
C CYS A 273 -2.51 -4.01 -11.99
N GLY A 274 -3.04 -3.07 -11.23
CA GLY A 274 -4.48 -2.90 -11.06
C GLY A 274 -4.86 -1.46 -10.75
N SER A 275 -6.16 -1.20 -10.79
CA SER A 275 -6.74 0.10 -10.43
C SER A 275 -7.73 -0.04 -9.28
N ASN A 276 -7.74 0.95 -8.40
CA ASN A 276 -8.93 1.13 -7.55
C ASN A 276 -10.15 1.43 -8.42
N ALA A 277 -11.33 1.14 -7.88
CA ALA A 277 -12.59 1.60 -8.46
C ALA A 277 -12.66 3.14 -8.48
N ASP A 278 -13.34 3.70 -9.46
CA ASP A 278 -13.46 5.15 -9.69
C ASP A 278 -14.64 5.80 -8.94
N LEU A 279 -15.41 5.03 -8.18
CA LEU A 279 -16.52 5.53 -7.36
C LEU A 279 -16.16 5.59 -5.87
N PRO A 280 -16.71 6.54 -5.11
CA PRO A 280 -16.53 6.61 -3.65
C PRO A 280 -17.07 5.34 -2.97
N ILE A 281 -16.71 5.13 -1.70
CA ILE A 281 -17.09 3.96 -0.88
C ILE A 281 -16.38 2.67 -1.30
N VAL A 282 -16.27 2.38 -2.59
CA VAL A 282 -15.63 1.17 -3.14
C VAL A 282 -14.29 1.45 -3.83
N GLY A 283 -13.88 2.70 -3.88
CA GLY A 283 -12.61 3.15 -4.45
C GLY A 283 -11.52 3.35 -3.40
N GLY A 284 -10.34 3.75 -3.87
CA GLY A 284 -9.23 4.17 -3.04
C GLY A 284 -9.42 5.56 -2.42
N SER A 285 -8.44 5.99 -1.62
CA SER A 285 -8.48 7.28 -0.91
C SER A 285 -8.24 8.50 -1.81
N ILE A 286 -7.68 8.34 -3.02
CA ILE A 286 -7.36 9.42 -3.95
C ILE A 286 -8.05 9.14 -5.27
N LEU A 287 -9.29 9.63 -5.42
CA LEU A 287 -10.06 9.54 -6.66
C LEU A 287 -9.82 10.73 -7.60
N SER A 288 -9.25 11.82 -7.09
CA SER A 288 -9.02 13.05 -7.85
C SER A 288 -7.82 13.02 -8.78
N HIS A 289 -6.97 12.01 -8.68
CA HIS A 289 -5.77 11.87 -9.51
C HIS A 289 -5.68 10.45 -10.08
N SER A 290 -5.80 10.31 -11.38
CA SER A 290 -5.74 9.02 -12.08
C SER A 290 -4.39 8.31 -11.84
N HIS A 291 -4.47 7.09 -11.33
CA HIS A 291 -3.30 6.29 -11.02
C HIS A 291 -3.63 4.80 -10.98
N PHE A 292 -2.60 3.99 -11.17
CA PHE A 292 -2.64 2.54 -10.98
C PHE A 292 -1.67 2.14 -9.86
N GLN A 293 -1.87 0.95 -9.32
CA GLN A 293 -0.95 0.35 -8.36
C GLN A 293 -0.49 -1.01 -8.87
N GLY A 294 0.75 -1.35 -8.57
CA GLY A 294 1.32 -2.61 -9.01
C GLY A 294 2.58 -2.97 -8.23
N GLY A 295 3.25 -4.03 -8.67
CA GLY A 295 4.50 -4.49 -8.10
C GLY A 295 4.79 -5.94 -8.41
N ARG A 296 5.97 -6.39 -7.98
CA ARG A 296 6.42 -7.77 -8.16
C ARG A 296 5.94 -8.63 -6.99
N TYR A 297 4.69 -9.03 -7.05
CA TYR A 297 4.04 -9.79 -5.99
C TYR A 297 2.97 -10.71 -6.55
N VAL A 298 2.85 -11.92 -5.98
CA VAL A 298 1.79 -12.88 -6.28
C VAL A 298 0.76 -12.84 -5.17
N PHE A 299 -0.37 -12.24 -5.44
CA PHE A 299 -1.44 -12.06 -4.46
C PHE A 299 -2.27 -13.33 -4.24
N PRO A 300 -2.91 -13.49 -3.06
CA PRO A 300 -3.83 -14.60 -2.79
C PRO A 300 -4.89 -14.81 -3.88
N MET A 301 -5.53 -13.74 -4.36
CA MET A 301 -6.55 -13.81 -5.41
C MET A 301 -6.03 -14.45 -6.71
N GLN A 302 -4.76 -14.24 -7.07
CA GLN A 302 -4.18 -14.83 -8.29
C GLN A 302 -4.12 -16.37 -8.22
N LYS A 303 -4.06 -16.93 -7.00
CA LYS A 303 -4.03 -18.38 -6.74
C LYS A 303 -5.43 -18.99 -6.65
N ALA A 304 -6.49 -18.18 -6.67
CA ALA A 304 -7.87 -18.65 -6.55
C ALA A 304 -8.30 -19.44 -7.80
N ASP A 305 -9.06 -20.52 -7.56
CA ASP A 305 -9.61 -21.36 -8.62
C ASP A 305 -10.81 -20.72 -9.32
N ILE A 306 -11.08 -21.13 -10.54
CA ILE A 306 -12.32 -20.81 -11.26
C ILE A 306 -13.42 -21.75 -10.76
N ALA A 307 -14.40 -21.21 -10.04
CA ALA A 307 -15.56 -21.98 -9.57
C ALA A 307 -16.53 -22.34 -10.68
N VAL A 308 -16.75 -21.43 -11.64
CA VAL A 308 -17.66 -21.65 -12.78
C VAL A 308 -16.94 -21.29 -14.07
N PRO A 309 -16.43 -22.29 -14.81
CA PRO A 309 -15.85 -22.04 -16.14
C PRO A 309 -16.91 -21.55 -17.12
N MET A 310 -16.55 -20.56 -17.94
CA MET A 310 -17.45 -19.93 -18.91
C MET A 310 -16.74 -19.68 -20.24
N THR A 311 -17.49 -19.61 -21.31
CA THR A 311 -16.96 -19.35 -22.66
C THR A 311 -17.89 -18.40 -23.42
N ASP A 312 -17.30 -17.63 -24.34
CA ASP A 312 -18.03 -16.82 -25.31
C ASP A 312 -17.52 -17.18 -26.73
N ILE A 313 -18.38 -17.73 -27.54
CA ILE A 313 -18.03 -18.19 -28.91
C ILE A 313 -17.50 -17.03 -29.78
N ARG A 314 -17.83 -15.79 -29.48
CA ARG A 314 -17.33 -14.61 -30.21
C ARG A 314 -15.83 -14.40 -29.99
N TYR A 315 -15.29 -14.93 -28.89
CA TYR A 315 -13.90 -14.71 -28.45
C TYR A 315 -13.24 -16.05 -28.03
N PRO A 316 -13.06 -16.99 -28.97
CA PRO A 316 -12.59 -18.34 -28.63
C PRO A 316 -11.16 -18.38 -28.05
N GLY A 317 -10.38 -17.30 -28.22
CA GLY A 317 -9.04 -17.15 -27.64
C GLY A 317 -9.02 -16.61 -26.20
N VAL A 318 -10.18 -16.33 -25.61
CA VAL A 318 -10.31 -15.84 -24.23
C VAL A 318 -11.10 -16.85 -23.41
N LYS A 319 -10.43 -17.50 -22.45
CA LYS A 319 -11.09 -18.29 -21.40
C LYS A 319 -11.65 -17.34 -20.35
N ALA A 320 -12.81 -17.65 -19.80
CA ALA A 320 -13.44 -16.86 -18.76
C ALA A 320 -13.97 -17.75 -17.64
N GLY A 321 -14.20 -17.17 -16.46
CA GLY A 321 -14.86 -17.87 -15.37
C GLY A 321 -15.11 -16.99 -14.16
N ILE A 322 -16.07 -17.41 -13.33
CA ILE A 322 -16.32 -16.84 -12.02
C ILE A 322 -15.31 -17.43 -11.05
N LEU A 323 -14.59 -16.59 -10.32
CA LEU A 323 -13.61 -17.02 -9.31
C LEU A 323 -14.29 -17.56 -8.05
N ASN A 324 -13.67 -18.55 -7.42
CA ASN A 324 -13.91 -18.90 -6.02
C ASN A 324 -13.21 -17.86 -5.13
N TRP A 325 -13.83 -16.69 -4.99
CA TRP A 325 -13.27 -15.57 -4.25
C TRP A 325 -14.37 -14.80 -3.52
N PRO A 326 -14.12 -14.28 -2.29
CA PRO A 326 -15.19 -13.63 -1.50
C PRO A 326 -15.70 -12.35 -2.17
N VAL A 327 -14.84 -11.58 -2.83
CA VAL A 327 -15.27 -10.44 -3.67
C VAL A 327 -15.62 -10.98 -5.06
N SER A 328 -16.84 -10.68 -5.54
CA SER A 328 -17.33 -11.17 -6.84
C SER A 328 -16.41 -10.78 -7.99
N ALA A 329 -15.73 -11.73 -8.61
CA ALA A 329 -14.74 -11.48 -9.64
C ALA A 329 -14.86 -12.43 -10.85
N VAL A 330 -14.63 -11.87 -12.03
CA VAL A 330 -14.52 -12.60 -13.29
C VAL A 330 -13.06 -12.67 -13.69
N ARG A 331 -12.52 -13.86 -13.91
CA ARG A 331 -11.19 -14.08 -14.48
C ARG A 331 -11.29 -14.25 -15.98
N LEU A 332 -10.47 -13.52 -16.71
CA LEU A 332 -10.23 -13.67 -18.14
C LEU A 332 -8.78 -14.10 -18.36
N VAL A 333 -8.55 -15.08 -19.24
CA VAL A 333 -7.23 -15.59 -19.58
C VAL A 333 -7.08 -15.65 -21.09
N GLY A 334 -6.00 -15.05 -21.63
CA GLY A 334 -5.76 -15.07 -23.07
C GLY A 334 -4.43 -14.42 -23.48
N ARG A 335 -3.93 -14.80 -24.65
CA ARG A 335 -2.65 -14.29 -25.16
C ARG A 335 -2.77 -12.98 -25.94
N SER A 336 -3.95 -12.70 -26.50
CA SER A 336 -4.19 -11.47 -27.26
C SER A 336 -4.67 -10.35 -26.33
N SER A 337 -3.78 -9.40 -26.02
CA SER A 337 -4.11 -8.17 -25.27
C SER A 337 -5.33 -7.46 -25.88
N GLN A 338 -5.42 -7.36 -27.20
CA GLN A 338 -6.54 -6.70 -27.90
C GLN A 338 -7.88 -7.40 -27.65
N GLN A 339 -7.93 -8.74 -27.78
CA GLN A 339 -9.16 -9.50 -27.51
C GLN A 339 -9.55 -9.41 -26.02
N MET A 340 -8.59 -9.53 -25.13
CA MET A 340 -8.79 -9.39 -23.69
C MET A 340 -9.41 -8.03 -23.33
N GLN A 341 -8.89 -6.95 -23.90
CA GLN A 341 -9.41 -5.59 -23.69
C GLN A 341 -10.85 -5.43 -24.21
N ILE A 342 -11.19 -6.02 -25.38
CA ILE A 342 -12.55 -5.98 -25.91
C ILE A 342 -13.51 -6.72 -24.97
N VAL A 343 -13.15 -7.93 -24.53
CA VAL A 343 -13.98 -8.72 -23.63
C VAL A 343 -14.15 -8.02 -22.28
N ALA A 344 -13.07 -7.50 -21.70
CA ALA A 344 -13.10 -6.76 -20.45
C ALA A 344 -13.99 -5.51 -20.54
N ASN A 345 -13.90 -4.75 -21.63
CA ASN A 345 -14.74 -3.58 -21.86
C ASN A 345 -16.23 -3.94 -22.04
N ASN A 346 -16.53 -5.09 -22.67
CA ASN A 346 -17.91 -5.58 -22.80
C ASN A 346 -18.49 -5.92 -21.41
N ILE A 347 -17.71 -6.59 -20.54
CA ILE A 347 -18.13 -6.89 -19.17
C ILE A 347 -18.33 -5.59 -18.38
N LEU A 348 -17.39 -4.65 -18.44
CA LEU A 348 -17.50 -3.34 -17.77
C LEU A 348 -18.75 -2.58 -18.20
N SER A 349 -19.00 -2.51 -19.52
CA SER A 349 -20.15 -1.78 -20.08
C SER A 349 -21.47 -2.44 -19.67
N ALA A 350 -21.55 -3.76 -19.72
CA ALA A 350 -22.72 -4.50 -19.29
C ALA A 350 -22.94 -4.33 -17.76
N TRP A 351 -21.87 -4.40 -16.96
CA TRP A 351 -21.94 -4.23 -15.51
C TRP A 351 -22.46 -2.84 -15.14
N ARG A 352 -21.97 -1.80 -15.79
CA ARG A 352 -22.43 -0.41 -15.52
C ARG A 352 -23.93 -0.22 -15.71
N ALA A 353 -24.55 -0.96 -16.59
CA ALA A 353 -25.99 -0.90 -16.87
C ALA A 353 -26.82 -1.99 -16.14
N TYR A 354 -26.16 -2.88 -15.36
CA TYR A 354 -26.81 -4.04 -14.80
C TYR A 354 -27.51 -3.75 -13.49
N SER A 355 -28.81 -4.11 -13.41
CA SER A 355 -29.58 -4.17 -12.16
C SER A 355 -30.16 -5.57 -11.99
N ASP A 356 -30.15 -6.07 -10.75
CA ASP A 356 -30.82 -7.30 -10.33
C ASP A 356 -31.35 -7.09 -8.91
N GLU A 357 -32.59 -6.63 -8.80
CA GLU A 357 -33.24 -6.33 -7.51
C GLU A 357 -33.33 -7.56 -6.61
N SER A 358 -33.35 -8.77 -7.20
CA SER A 358 -33.43 -10.02 -6.42
C SER A 358 -32.22 -10.24 -5.50
N VAL A 359 -31.10 -9.57 -5.78
CA VAL A 359 -29.85 -9.59 -4.99
C VAL A 359 -29.41 -8.18 -4.58
N GLY A 360 -30.31 -7.19 -4.65
CA GLY A 360 -30.08 -5.83 -4.17
C GLY A 360 -29.14 -4.99 -5.03
N ILE A 361 -28.87 -5.38 -6.28
CA ILE A 361 -28.00 -4.64 -7.20
C ILE A 361 -28.84 -3.67 -8.02
N LEU A 362 -28.51 -2.39 -7.95
CA LEU A 362 -29.00 -1.33 -8.84
C LEU A 362 -27.84 -0.67 -9.56
N ALA A 363 -27.98 -0.44 -10.87
CA ALA A 363 -27.00 0.26 -11.67
C ALA A 363 -26.87 1.72 -11.28
N GLU A 364 -28.00 2.34 -10.94
CA GLU A 364 -28.12 3.75 -10.55
C GLU A 364 -29.30 3.99 -9.60
N THR A 365 -29.29 5.10 -8.88
CA THR A 365 -30.42 5.63 -8.11
C THR A 365 -30.48 7.13 -8.36
N ASP A 366 -31.61 7.64 -8.86
CA ASP A 366 -31.84 9.05 -9.18
C ASP A 366 -30.72 9.65 -10.08
N GLY A 367 -30.26 8.87 -11.08
CA GLY A 367 -29.18 9.26 -12.00
C GLY A 367 -27.76 9.15 -11.41
N THR A 368 -27.60 8.69 -10.18
CA THR A 368 -26.28 8.47 -9.58
C THR A 368 -25.83 7.03 -9.85
N PRO A 369 -24.71 6.81 -10.59
CA PRO A 369 -24.23 5.48 -10.93
C PRO A 369 -23.62 4.77 -9.70
N HIS A 370 -23.81 3.43 -9.63
CA HIS A 370 -23.32 2.60 -8.53
C HIS A 370 -22.32 1.54 -8.97
N ASN A 371 -22.41 1.07 -10.20
CA ASN A 371 -21.59 -0.04 -10.69
C ASN A 371 -20.26 0.42 -11.27
N THR A 372 -19.19 -0.23 -10.84
CA THR A 372 -17.84 -0.07 -11.38
C THR A 372 -17.05 -1.37 -11.18
N VAL A 373 -15.77 -1.39 -11.57
CA VAL A 373 -14.88 -2.54 -11.40
C VAL A 373 -13.54 -2.14 -10.78
N THR A 374 -12.88 -3.12 -10.16
CA THR A 374 -11.47 -3.07 -9.76
C THR A 374 -10.74 -4.09 -10.65
N PRO A 375 -10.04 -3.67 -11.73
CA PRO A 375 -9.29 -4.56 -12.60
C PRO A 375 -7.92 -4.88 -12.00
N ILE A 376 -7.48 -6.13 -12.14
CA ILE A 376 -6.19 -6.65 -11.69
C ILE A 376 -5.60 -7.50 -12.80
N LEU A 377 -4.48 -7.10 -13.37
CA LEU A 377 -3.84 -7.75 -14.50
C LEU A 377 -2.43 -8.21 -14.14
N HIS A 378 -2.08 -9.41 -14.53
CA HIS A 378 -0.71 -9.90 -14.56
C HIS A 378 -0.45 -10.74 -15.82
N TYR A 379 0.80 -11.06 -16.06
CA TYR A 379 1.22 -11.88 -17.19
C TYR A 379 1.88 -13.18 -16.69
N ASP A 380 1.50 -14.28 -17.30
CA ASP A 380 2.10 -15.59 -17.12
C ASP A 380 2.67 -16.09 -18.45
N GLU A 381 3.86 -16.69 -18.45
CA GLU A 381 4.50 -17.16 -19.69
C GLU A 381 3.70 -18.28 -20.38
N THR A 382 2.98 -19.09 -19.61
CA THR A 382 2.19 -20.21 -20.10
C THR A 382 0.83 -19.77 -20.62
N ASP A 383 0.12 -18.97 -19.80
CA ASP A 383 -1.28 -18.62 -20.04
C ASP A 383 -1.46 -17.25 -20.74
N GLY A 384 -0.45 -16.40 -20.73
CA GLY A 384 -0.52 -15.05 -21.27
C GLY A 384 -1.04 -14.04 -20.26
N PHE A 385 -1.90 -13.12 -20.69
CA PHE A 385 -2.53 -12.15 -19.81
C PHE A 385 -3.63 -12.81 -18.97
N ILE A 386 -3.63 -12.54 -17.66
CA ILE A 386 -4.65 -12.99 -16.72
C ILE A 386 -5.22 -11.73 -16.08
N LEU A 387 -6.49 -11.43 -16.35
CA LEU A 387 -7.21 -10.27 -15.85
C LEU A 387 -8.34 -10.71 -14.94
N ASP A 388 -8.30 -10.26 -13.71
CA ASP A 388 -9.39 -10.38 -12.75
C ASP A 388 -10.16 -9.06 -12.69
N LEU A 389 -11.46 -9.10 -12.97
CA LEU A 389 -12.38 -7.97 -12.86
C LEU A 389 -13.24 -8.17 -11.62
N ALA A 390 -12.87 -7.53 -10.51
CA ALA A 390 -13.72 -7.50 -9.32
C ALA A 390 -14.86 -6.50 -9.53
N LEU A 391 -16.09 -6.99 -9.48
CA LEU A 391 -17.31 -6.18 -9.64
C LEU A 391 -17.61 -5.42 -8.36
N ARG A 392 -17.87 -4.12 -8.46
CA ARG A 392 -18.10 -3.24 -7.31
C ARG A 392 -19.41 -2.48 -7.49
N ASN A 393 -20.05 -2.17 -6.35
CA ASN A 393 -21.25 -1.32 -6.31
C ASN A 393 -21.22 -0.50 -5.02
N ASN A 394 -21.42 0.81 -5.12
CA ASN A 394 -21.31 1.75 -4.00
C ASN A 394 -22.64 2.20 -3.42
N ARG A 395 -23.75 1.49 -3.73
CA ARG A 395 -25.07 1.83 -3.23
C ARG A 395 -25.13 1.79 -1.70
N THR A 396 -25.81 2.76 -1.12
CA THR A 396 -26.13 2.83 0.31
C THR A 396 -27.60 2.59 0.56
N SER A 397 -27.96 2.34 1.82
CA SER A 397 -29.36 2.30 2.31
C SER A 397 -29.42 2.88 3.72
N GLU A 398 -30.63 3.06 4.27
CA GLU A 398 -30.80 3.47 5.68
C GLU A 398 -30.17 2.47 6.65
N GLU A 399 -30.23 1.18 6.34
CA GLU A 399 -29.61 0.11 7.13
C GLU A 399 -28.08 0.10 6.97
N PHE A 400 -27.56 0.39 5.77
CA PHE A 400 -26.15 0.39 5.44
C PHE A 400 -25.70 1.75 4.90
N PRO A 401 -25.58 2.78 5.76
CA PRO A 401 -25.22 4.14 5.34
C PRO A 401 -23.78 4.25 4.82
N ASP A 402 -22.87 3.36 5.24
CA ASP A 402 -21.49 3.27 4.76
C ASP A 402 -21.35 2.47 3.45
N GLY A 403 -22.43 1.82 2.98
CA GLY A 403 -22.52 1.00 1.77
C GLY A 403 -23.04 -0.42 2.02
N ILE A 404 -23.92 -0.90 1.13
CA ILE A 404 -24.47 -2.26 1.19
C ILE A 404 -23.36 -3.30 0.93
N PHE A 405 -22.43 -2.97 0.00
CA PHE A 405 -21.30 -3.81 -0.40
C PHE A 405 -19.99 -3.25 0.18
N HIS A 406 -19.99 -3.02 1.48
CA HIS A 406 -18.94 -2.41 2.28
C HIS A 406 -18.79 -3.20 3.60
N PRO A 407 -17.66 -3.13 4.33
CA PRO A 407 -17.55 -3.75 5.65
C PRO A 407 -18.71 -3.36 6.56
N HIS A 408 -19.46 -4.32 7.05
CA HIS A 408 -20.59 -4.08 7.93
C HIS A 408 -20.15 -3.80 9.37
N LYS A 409 -21.02 -3.13 10.14
CA LYS A 409 -20.71 -2.56 11.46
C LYS A 409 -20.16 -3.59 12.46
N GLU A 410 -20.62 -4.83 12.41
CA GLU A 410 -20.17 -5.93 13.28
C GLU A 410 -18.69 -6.28 13.12
N TYR A 411 -18.06 -5.89 12.00
CA TYR A 411 -16.65 -6.13 11.70
C TYR A 411 -15.77 -4.88 11.84
N HIS A 412 -16.34 -3.72 12.20
CA HIS A 412 -15.60 -2.45 12.31
C HIS A 412 -14.55 -2.46 13.43
N ASN A 413 -14.64 -3.39 14.37
CA ASN A 413 -13.61 -3.62 15.36
C ASN A 413 -12.26 -4.04 14.74
N ILE A 414 -12.26 -4.70 13.57
CA ILE A 414 -11.08 -5.14 12.83
C ILE A 414 -10.84 -4.26 11.60
N LYS A 415 -11.86 -4.06 10.75
CA LYS A 415 -11.74 -3.29 9.51
C LYS A 415 -13.01 -2.47 9.26
N LYS A 416 -12.86 -1.16 9.26
CA LYS A 416 -13.96 -0.20 9.00
C LYS A 416 -13.82 0.50 7.64
N GLU A 417 -12.57 0.69 7.17
CA GLU A 417 -12.29 1.47 5.97
C GLU A 417 -12.73 0.73 4.70
N ASN A 418 -12.87 1.48 3.62
CA ASN A 418 -13.18 0.95 2.29
C ASN A 418 -12.23 -0.18 1.90
N ILE A 419 -12.74 -1.17 1.19
CA ILE A 419 -11.96 -2.26 0.61
C ILE A 419 -11.42 -1.80 -0.74
N GLY A 420 -10.13 -1.44 -0.77
CA GLY A 420 -9.42 -1.02 -1.96
C GLY A 420 -8.79 -2.18 -2.73
N LEU A 421 -8.03 -1.85 -3.78
CA LEU A 421 -7.38 -2.81 -4.67
C LEU A 421 -6.59 -3.89 -3.93
N ILE A 422 -5.77 -3.50 -2.96
CA ILE A 422 -4.86 -4.41 -2.24
C ILE A 422 -5.64 -5.42 -1.41
N GLU A 423 -6.66 -4.95 -0.69
CA GLU A 423 -7.53 -5.82 0.10
C GLU A 423 -8.38 -6.74 -0.78
N VAL A 424 -8.87 -6.25 -1.92
CA VAL A 424 -9.58 -7.09 -2.91
C VAL A 424 -8.72 -8.27 -3.34
N MET A 425 -7.41 -8.07 -3.49
CA MET A 425 -6.46 -9.13 -3.84
C MET A 425 -6.12 -10.09 -2.69
N GLY A 426 -6.69 -9.89 -1.49
CA GLY A 426 -6.53 -10.79 -0.33
C GLY A 426 -5.41 -10.42 0.63
N LEU A 427 -4.84 -9.22 0.54
CA LEU A 427 -3.84 -8.70 1.47
C LEU A 427 -4.49 -7.67 2.40
N ALA A 428 -4.79 -8.07 3.64
CA ALA A 428 -5.32 -7.18 4.67
C ALA A 428 -4.26 -6.20 5.16
N ILE A 429 -4.58 -4.92 5.13
CA ILE A 429 -3.77 -3.88 5.78
C ILE A 429 -4.54 -3.35 6.99
N LEU A 430 -4.15 -3.81 8.17
CA LEU A 430 -4.87 -3.56 9.42
C LEU A 430 -4.15 -2.51 10.28
N PRO A 431 -4.89 -1.76 11.13
CA PRO A 431 -4.33 -0.68 11.94
C PRO A 431 -3.40 -1.19 13.06
N ALA A 432 -2.41 -0.36 13.42
CA ALA A 432 -1.38 -0.67 14.43
C ALA A 432 -1.96 -1.05 15.80
N ARG A 433 -3.10 -0.46 16.21
CA ARG A 433 -3.77 -0.75 17.48
C ARG A 433 -4.05 -2.25 17.71
N LEU A 434 -4.27 -3.02 16.64
CA LEU A 434 -4.56 -4.45 16.72
C LEU A 434 -3.38 -5.30 17.22
N LYS A 435 -2.16 -4.77 17.21
CA LYS A 435 -1.00 -5.41 17.85
C LYS A 435 -1.23 -5.60 19.35
N ASP A 436 -1.49 -4.51 20.05
CA ASP A 436 -1.60 -4.51 21.51
C ASP A 436 -2.99 -5.03 21.95
N GLN A 437 -4.06 -4.64 21.25
CA GLN A 437 -5.41 -5.12 21.52
C GLN A 437 -5.50 -6.65 21.31
N GLY A 438 -4.92 -7.18 20.23
CA GLY A 438 -4.90 -8.63 19.97
C GLY A 438 -4.14 -9.41 21.04
N ALA A 439 -3.01 -8.86 21.53
CA ALA A 439 -2.25 -9.47 22.63
C ALA A 439 -3.08 -9.50 23.92
N GLN A 440 -3.75 -8.39 24.28
CA GLN A 440 -4.61 -8.31 25.47
C GLN A 440 -5.82 -9.28 25.38
N ILE A 441 -6.40 -9.46 24.20
CA ILE A 441 -7.48 -10.44 23.97
C ILE A 441 -6.95 -11.86 24.15
N ALA A 442 -5.74 -12.17 23.68
CA ALA A 442 -5.11 -13.46 23.88
C ALA A 442 -4.85 -13.74 25.39
N GLU A 443 -4.46 -12.72 26.17
CA GLU A 443 -4.30 -12.82 27.62
C GLU A 443 -5.64 -13.14 28.32
N ILE A 444 -6.76 -12.57 27.84
CA ILE A 444 -8.11 -12.90 28.36
C ILE A 444 -8.43 -14.38 28.09
N LEU A 445 -8.20 -14.87 26.87
CA LEU A 445 -8.44 -16.28 26.52
C LEU A 445 -7.50 -17.24 27.28
N ALA A 446 -6.33 -16.77 27.71
CA ALA A 446 -5.40 -17.53 28.54
C ALA A 446 -5.68 -17.43 30.05
N GLY A 447 -6.70 -16.68 30.48
CA GLY A 447 -7.02 -16.44 31.88
C GLY A 447 -5.99 -15.59 32.64
N GLN A 448 -5.09 -14.92 31.93
CA GLN A 448 -4.06 -14.05 32.49
C GLN A 448 -4.53 -12.62 32.75
N ARG A 449 -5.64 -12.23 32.13
CA ARG A 449 -6.26 -10.90 32.23
C ARG A 449 -7.78 -11.04 32.37
N PRO A 450 -8.45 -10.26 33.23
CA PRO A 450 -9.90 -10.19 33.27
C PRO A 450 -10.45 -9.54 31.99
N ASN A 451 -11.64 -9.95 31.55
CA ASN A 451 -12.34 -9.24 30.47
C ASN A 451 -12.95 -7.94 31.01
N THR A 452 -12.37 -6.81 30.62
CA THR A 452 -12.82 -5.44 30.99
C THR A 452 -13.49 -4.72 29.82
N SER A 453 -13.70 -5.38 28.68
CA SER A 453 -14.21 -4.76 27.44
C SER A 453 -15.60 -4.13 27.56
N ARG A 454 -16.39 -4.50 28.58
CA ARG A 454 -17.69 -3.90 28.89
C ARG A 454 -17.60 -2.67 29.83
N ILE A 455 -16.39 -2.30 30.31
CA ILE A 455 -16.17 -1.11 31.12
C ILE A 455 -16.05 0.10 30.18
N GLU A 456 -16.78 1.15 30.51
CA GLU A 456 -16.74 2.40 29.74
C GLU A 456 -15.31 2.99 29.72
N GLY A 457 -14.83 3.36 28.52
CA GLY A 457 -13.48 3.91 28.33
C GLY A 457 -12.38 2.85 28.20
N ASP A 458 -12.67 1.55 28.30
CA ASP A 458 -11.67 0.50 28.07
C ASP A 458 -11.26 0.46 26.60
N ALA A 459 -9.95 0.27 26.35
CA ALA A 459 -9.38 0.18 25.00
C ALA A 459 -9.93 -1.00 24.18
N LEU A 460 -10.45 -2.04 24.84
CA LEU A 460 -11.06 -3.21 24.22
C LEU A 460 -12.57 -3.07 24.01
N ALA A 461 -13.21 -1.96 24.40
CA ALA A 461 -14.67 -1.79 24.31
C ALA A 461 -15.19 -1.98 22.87
N VAL A 462 -14.42 -1.57 21.87
CA VAL A 462 -14.75 -1.76 20.45
C VAL A 462 -14.83 -3.25 20.03
N HIS A 463 -14.22 -4.15 20.81
CA HIS A 463 -14.16 -5.58 20.57
C HIS A 463 -15.10 -6.39 21.48
N ALA A 464 -15.92 -5.76 22.34
CA ALA A 464 -16.62 -6.43 23.42
C ALA A 464 -17.46 -7.63 22.96
N ASP A 465 -18.30 -7.47 21.93
CA ASP A 465 -19.13 -8.55 21.40
C ASP A 465 -18.30 -9.68 20.78
N TRP A 466 -17.22 -9.30 20.10
CA TRP A 466 -16.29 -10.26 19.52
C TRP A 466 -15.51 -11.04 20.59
N ILE A 467 -15.07 -10.37 21.67
CA ILE A 467 -14.42 -11.04 22.82
C ILE A 467 -15.35 -12.03 23.47
N ASP A 468 -16.63 -11.67 23.69
CA ASP A 468 -17.62 -12.58 24.27
C ASP A 468 -17.82 -13.81 23.38
N ALA A 469 -17.88 -13.64 22.06
CA ALA A 469 -17.94 -14.75 21.11
C ALA A 469 -16.68 -15.64 21.15
N LEU A 470 -15.49 -15.05 21.28
CA LEU A 470 -14.24 -15.80 21.43
C LEU A 470 -14.19 -16.58 22.74
N ILE A 471 -14.63 -16.00 23.85
CA ILE A 471 -14.72 -16.69 25.14
C ILE A 471 -15.72 -17.84 25.05
N ALA A 472 -16.87 -17.66 24.42
CA ALA A 472 -17.84 -18.72 24.21
C ALA A 472 -17.26 -19.88 23.37
N LYS A 473 -16.43 -19.58 22.38
CA LYS A 473 -15.82 -20.57 21.48
C LYS A 473 -14.60 -21.29 22.09
N TYR A 474 -13.74 -20.59 22.82
CA TYR A 474 -12.43 -21.09 23.25
C TYR A 474 -12.28 -21.22 24.77
N GLY A 475 -13.17 -20.61 25.56
CA GLY A 475 -13.00 -20.47 27.00
C GLY A 475 -11.91 -19.48 27.40
N THR A 476 -11.53 -19.52 28.69
CA THR A 476 -10.52 -18.61 29.28
C THR A 476 -9.37 -19.39 29.95
N SER A 477 -9.04 -20.57 29.46
CA SER A 477 -7.98 -21.42 30.02
C SER A 477 -7.00 -21.96 28.97
N MET A 478 -6.91 -21.26 27.83
CA MET A 478 -5.98 -21.63 26.76
C MET A 478 -4.52 -21.46 27.18
N LYS A 479 -3.62 -22.26 26.59
CA LYS A 479 -2.19 -21.94 26.68
C LYS A 479 -1.92 -20.62 25.94
N PRO A 480 -1.03 -19.73 26.46
CA PRO A 480 -0.79 -18.39 25.86
C PRO A 480 -0.47 -18.41 24.37
N GLU A 481 0.37 -19.34 23.92
CA GLU A 481 0.72 -19.48 22.49
C GLU A 481 -0.49 -19.89 21.64
N ALA A 482 -1.34 -20.80 22.15
CA ALA A 482 -2.57 -21.22 21.48
C ALA A 482 -3.59 -20.08 21.41
N ALA A 483 -3.71 -19.27 22.47
CA ALA A 483 -4.59 -18.09 22.50
C ALA A 483 -4.15 -17.05 21.46
N ASN A 484 -2.85 -16.74 21.38
CA ASN A 484 -2.32 -15.84 20.34
C ASN A 484 -2.60 -16.35 18.92
N LYS A 485 -2.41 -17.65 18.69
CA LYS A 485 -2.71 -18.26 17.39
C LYS A 485 -4.20 -18.19 17.05
N ALA A 486 -5.07 -18.44 18.03
CA ALA A 486 -6.52 -18.37 17.88
C ALA A 486 -6.95 -16.94 17.52
N VAL A 487 -6.49 -15.92 18.25
CA VAL A 487 -6.83 -14.50 17.96
C VAL A 487 -6.38 -14.10 16.55
N LYS A 488 -5.17 -14.49 16.12
CA LYS A 488 -4.71 -14.23 14.75
C LYS A 488 -5.59 -14.90 13.70
N ALA A 489 -5.98 -16.15 13.89
CA ALA A 489 -6.85 -16.87 12.98
C ALA A 489 -8.24 -16.19 12.90
N GLU A 490 -8.79 -15.78 14.06
CA GLU A 490 -10.09 -15.10 14.09
C GLU A 490 -10.06 -13.70 13.46
N ILE A 491 -8.98 -12.94 13.60
CA ILE A 491 -8.80 -11.68 12.86
C ILE A 491 -8.86 -11.94 11.34
N GLY A 492 -8.21 -12.99 10.86
CA GLY A 492 -8.26 -13.36 9.45
C GLY A 492 -9.64 -13.83 9.01
N THR A 493 -10.38 -14.57 9.87
CA THR A 493 -11.78 -14.96 9.63
C THR A 493 -12.68 -13.72 9.50
N VAL A 494 -12.55 -12.75 10.41
CA VAL A 494 -13.29 -11.48 10.30
C VAL A 494 -12.97 -10.76 9.00
N PHE A 495 -11.69 -10.72 8.58
CA PHE A 495 -11.33 -10.10 7.31
C PHE A 495 -11.92 -10.85 6.10
N SER A 496 -12.03 -12.19 6.14
CA SER A 496 -12.74 -12.95 5.11
C SER A 496 -14.21 -12.52 4.98
N HIS A 497 -14.91 -12.36 6.11
CA HIS A 497 -16.29 -11.86 6.13
C HIS A 497 -16.40 -10.41 5.63
N VAL A 498 -15.41 -9.58 5.93
CA VAL A 498 -15.33 -8.21 5.37
C VAL A 498 -15.24 -8.24 3.84
N LEU A 499 -14.48 -9.16 3.26
CA LEU A 499 -14.43 -9.34 1.80
C LEU A 499 -15.75 -9.90 1.23
N GLU A 500 -16.42 -10.80 1.94
CA GLU A 500 -17.77 -11.28 1.57
C GLU A 500 -18.80 -10.15 1.60
N ASN A 501 -18.74 -9.25 2.60
CA ASN A 501 -19.59 -8.05 2.61
C ASN A 501 -19.35 -7.18 1.37
N ALA A 502 -18.10 -7.04 0.92
CA ALA A 502 -17.74 -6.26 -0.27
C ALA A 502 -18.14 -6.94 -1.59
N GLY A 503 -18.42 -8.25 -1.60
CA GLY A 503 -18.91 -8.99 -2.76
C GLY A 503 -20.34 -8.62 -3.14
N VAL A 504 -20.56 -8.27 -4.41
CA VAL A 504 -21.88 -7.85 -4.93
C VAL A 504 -22.82 -9.04 -5.14
N PHE A 505 -22.29 -10.19 -5.56
CA PHE A 505 -22.98 -11.46 -5.59
C PHE A 505 -22.53 -12.28 -4.39
N LYS A 506 -23.45 -12.54 -3.44
CA LYS A 506 -23.12 -13.27 -2.20
C LYS A 506 -22.76 -14.73 -2.48
N GLN A 507 -22.08 -15.36 -1.53
CA GLN A 507 -21.57 -16.73 -1.68
C GLN A 507 -22.63 -17.82 -1.43
N ASP A 508 -23.88 -17.42 -1.33
CA ASP A 508 -25.03 -18.33 -1.26
C ASP A 508 -25.53 -18.76 -2.65
N ALA A 509 -26.46 -19.71 -2.69
CA ALA A 509 -27.00 -20.25 -3.94
C ALA A 509 -27.69 -19.17 -4.81
N GLN A 510 -28.37 -18.19 -4.19
CA GLN A 510 -29.06 -17.11 -4.88
C GLN A 510 -28.07 -16.13 -5.52
N GLY A 511 -27.05 -15.70 -4.78
CA GLY A 511 -26.00 -14.81 -5.27
C GLY A 511 -25.19 -15.43 -6.39
N GLN A 512 -24.81 -16.72 -6.27
CA GLN A 512 -24.06 -17.41 -7.30
C GLN A 512 -24.92 -17.63 -8.57
N ALA A 513 -26.22 -17.93 -8.43
CA ALA A 513 -27.14 -18.01 -9.58
C ALA A 513 -27.29 -16.64 -10.26
N ALA A 514 -27.36 -15.54 -9.49
CA ALA A 514 -27.42 -14.19 -10.03
C ALA A 514 -26.13 -13.82 -10.77
N PHE A 515 -24.97 -14.19 -10.26
CA PHE A 515 -23.68 -13.95 -10.93
C PHE A 515 -23.62 -14.66 -12.29
N VAL A 516 -24.08 -15.91 -12.36
CA VAL A 516 -24.18 -16.63 -13.62
C VAL A 516 -25.15 -15.95 -14.59
N ARG A 517 -26.30 -15.45 -14.11
CA ARG A 517 -27.26 -14.68 -14.95
C ARG A 517 -26.60 -13.42 -15.53
N PHE A 518 -25.85 -12.68 -14.70
CA PHE A 518 -25.10 -11.52 -15.19
C PHE A 518 -24.14 -11.93 -16.32
N MET A 519 -23.32 -12.94 -16.13
CA MET A 519 -22.38 -13.39 -17.16
C MET A 519 -23.07 -13.87 -18.43
N GLN A 520 -24.23 -14.53 -18.30
CA GLN A 520 -25.06 -14.92 -19.44
C GLN A 520 -25.63 -13.71 -20.18
N SER A 521 -25.99 -12.64 -19.51
CA SER A 521 -26.48 -11.40 -20.14
C SER A 521 -25.40 -10.71 -20.98
N VAL A 522 -24.11 -10.90 -20.63
CA VAL A 522 -22.95 -10.42 -21.42
C VAL A 522 -22.72 -11.30 -22.66
N GLY A 523 -23.23 -12.54 -22.67
CA GLY A 523 -23.10 -13.50 -23.77
C GLY A 523 -22.24 -14.72 -23.45
N PHE A 524 -21.79 -14.88 -22.20
CA PHE A 524 -21.07 -16.07 -21.77
C PHE A 524 -22.01 -17.26 -21.53
N LYS A 525 -21.49 -18.46 -21.72
CA LYS A 525 -22.17 -19.73 -21.44
C LYS A 525 -21.31 -20.57 -20.51
N LYS A 526 -21.92 -21.33 -19.62
CA LYS A 526 -21.20 -22.36 -18.86
C LYS A 526 -20.57 -23.39 -19.80
N VAL A 527 -19.36 -23.81 -19.47
CA VAL A 527 -18.67 -24.89 -20.17
C VAL A 527 -19.22 -26.23 -19.72
#